data_b95007dac41bba440c9a29601cd7026a
#
_entry.id   b95007dac41bba440c9a29601cd7026a
#
_cell.length_a   1.000
_cell.length_b   1.000
_cell.length_c   1.000
_cell.angle_alpha   90.00
_cell.angle_beta   90.00
_cell.angle_gamma   90.00
#
_symmetry.space_group_name_H-M   'P 1'
#
loop_
_entity.id
_entity.type
_entity.pdbx_description
1 polymer ?
#
loop_
_entity_poly.entity_id
_entity_poly.type
_entity_poly.pdbx_seq_one_letter_code
_entity_poly.pdbx_strand_id
1 'polypeptide(L)'
;MPAAEFDAASSSPRDMANMKIGLVGLGRMGGNIARRLMKAGHEVVAFDRAKDAVDKLAADGAIAANSLDDMRDKLDTPTIWWVMLPAGGPTEDTIQAIAEGARDGDVIIDGGNSFYKDDIRRAKALREKGVHYVDVGTSGGVWGLERGYCMMIGGDADTVTMLDPIFEALAPGYGTIPRTPGRESDDPRAEKGYIHAGPAGAGHFVKMVHNGIEYGLMQAYAEGFDILKGKSSEKLPEDERFDLNLTDIAEVWRRGSVISSWLLDLTAIALAKDGKLEQFSGSVADSGEGQWTIDAAMEEKVPANVLTASLFARYRSRVEHTFGDQVLSAMRFGFGGHVEIPQ
;
A
#
# COMPACT_ATOMS: atom_id res chain seq x y z
N MET A 1 12.55 -14.81 34.53
CA MET A 1 11.12 -15.17 34.56
C MET A 1 10.94 -16.32 33.56
N PRO A 2 10.30 -17.44 33.94
CA PRO A 2 10.21 -18.60 33.07
C PRO A 2 9.27 -18.33 31.89
N ALA A 3 9.64 -18.84 30.73
CA ALA A 3 8.84 -18.81 29.52
C ALA A 3 7.52 -19.56 29.78
N ALA A 4 6.39 -18.91 29.58
CA ALA A 4 5.11 -19.56 29.56
C ALA A 4 5.01 -20.37 28.24
N GLU A 5 4.87 -21.67 28.35
CA GLU A 5 4.49 -22.55 27.26
C GLU A 5 3.10 -22.12 26.76
N PHE A 6 3.05 -21.59 25.55
CA PHE A 6 1.80 -21.36 24.85
C PHE A 6 1.31 -22.66 24.25
N ASP A 7 0.30 -23.21 24.87
CA ASP A 7 -0.50 -24.30 24.32
C ASP A 7 -1.21 -23.77 23.06
N ALA A 8 -0.71 -24.19 21.90
CA ALA A 8 -1.37 -23.92 20.62
C ALA A 8 -2.62 -24.77 20.54
N ALA A 9 -3.72 -24.30 21.15
CA ALA A 9 -5.02 -24.86 20.89
C ALA A 9 -5.31 -24.75 19.39
N SER A 10 -5.18 -25.89 18.70
CA SER A 10 -5.57 -26.07 17.30
C SER A 10 -7.09 -25.80 17.21
N SER A 11 -7.47 -24.57 16.88
CA SER A 11 -8.78 -24.33 16.30
C SER A 11 -8.76 -25.04 14.94
N SER A 12 -9.57 -26.10 14.82
CA SER A 12 -9.89 -26.71 13.53
C SER A 12 -10.21 -25.61 12.53
N PRO A 13 -9.79 -25.73 11.25
CA PRO A 13 -10.25 -24.80 10.22
C PRO A 13 -11.78 -24.82 10.26
N ARG A 14 -12.40 -23.71 10.65
CA ARG A 14 -13.83 -23.52 10.33
C ARG A 14 -13.89 -23.72 8.83
N ASP A 15 -14.84 -24.51 8.34
CA ASP A 15 -15.16 -24.61 6.93
C ASP A 15 -15.37 -23.18 6.39
N MET A 16 -14.30 -22.56 5.90
CA MET A 16 -14.40 -21.26 5.26
C MET A 16 -15.18 -21.52 3.99
N ALA A 17 -16.33 -20.91 3.85
CA ALA A 17 -17.16 -21.06 2.66
C ALA A 17 -16.31 -20.63 1.45
N ASN A 18 -16.03 -21.56 0.55
CA ASN A 18 -15.37 -21.24 -0.70
C ASN A 18 -16.27 -20.28 -1.49
N MET A 19 -15.71 -19.14 -1.90
CA MET A 19 -16.42 -18.14 -2.65
C MET A 19 -15.87 -18.05 -4.07
N LYS A 20 -16.71 -17.69 -5.02
CA LYS A 20 -16.29 -17.38 -6.39
C LYS A 20 -16.27 -15.87 -6.58
N ILE A 21 -15.11 -15.35 -7.02
CA ILE A 21 -14.86 -13.92 -7.13
C ILE A 21 -14.28 -13.55 -8.50
N GLY A 22 -14.80 -12.48 -9.09
CA GLY A 22 -14.23 -11.88 -10.29
C GLY A 22 -13.09 -10.94 -9.96
N LEU A 23 -11.93 -11.11 -10.58
CA LEU A 23 -10.78 -10.22 -10.39
C LEU A 23 -10.43 -9.52 -11.69
N VAL A 24 -10.55 -8.19 -11.70
CA VAL A 24 -10.28 -7.30 -12.83
C VAL A 24 -9.00 -6.52 -12.59
N GLY A 25 -8.04 -6.66 -13.52
CA GLY A 25 -6.71 -6.07 -13.37
C GLY A 25 -5.73 -7.06 -12.76
N LEU A 26 -4.91 -7.69 -13.63
CA LEU A 26 -4.01 -8.79 -13.30
C LEU A 26 -2.53 -8.36 -13.28
N GLY A 27 -2.27 -7.10 -12.97
CA GLY A 27 -0.92 -6.63 -12.70
C GLY A 27 -0.29 -7.38 -11.53
N ARG A 28 0.91 -6.96 -11.09
CA ARG A 28 1.64 -7.66 -10.02
C ARG A 28 0.80 -7.88 -8.76
N MET A 29 0.03 -6.88 -8.34
CA MET A 29 -0.82 -6.99 -7.14
C MET A 29 -2.04 -7.89 -7.40
N GLY A 30 -2.83 -7.62 -8.44
CA GLY A 30 -4.04 -8.39 -8.75
C GLY A 30 -3.75 -9.86 -9.01
N GLY A 31 -2.71 -10.16 -9.80
CA GLY A 31 -2.30 -11.54 -10.02
C GLY A 31 -1.87 -12.28 -8.74
N ASN A 32 -1.20 -11.61 -7.81
CA ASN A 32 -0.82 -12.19 -6.54
C ASN A 32 -2.00 -12.40 -5.59
N ILE A 33 -2.95 -11.45 -5.56
CA ILE A 33 -4.22 -11.58 -4.83
C ILE A 33 -5.00 -12.80 -5.34
N ALA A 34 -5.14 -12.94 -6.67
CA ALA A 34 -5.81 -14.08 -7.28
C ALA A 34 -5.18 -15.42 -6.88
N ARG A 35 -3.84 -15.53 -6.96
CA ARG A 35 -3.12 -16.74 -6.56
C ARG A 35 -3.32 -17.07 -5.10
N ARG A 36 -3.30 -16.05 -4.22
CA ARG A 36 -3.50 -16.26 -2.79
C ARG A 36 -4.91 -16.74 -2.48
N LEU A 37 -5.92 -16.18 -3.14
CA LEU A 37 -7.32 -16.62 -3.03
C LEU A 37 -7.49 -18.07 -3.51
N MET A 38 -6.96 -18.43 -4.68
CA MET A 38 -7.00 -19.81 -5.18
C MET A 38 -6.29 -20.79 -4.26
N LYS A 39 -5.15 -20.40 -3.68
CA LYS A 39 -4.42 -21.23 -2.70
C LYS A 39 -5.25 -21.48 -1.44
N ALA A 40 -6.12 -20.56 -1.06
CA ALA A 40 -7.04 -20.71 0.07
C ALA A 40 -8.34 -21.47 -0.29
N GLY A 41 -8.52 -21.87 -1.57
CA GLY A 41 -9.66 -22.67 -2.02
C GLY A 41 -10.79 -21.86 -2.68
N HIS A 42 -10.64 -20.55 -2.83
CA HIS A 42 -11.62 -19.73 -3.56
C HIS A 42 -11.50 -19.94 -5.07
N GLU A 43 -12.61 -19.83 -5.79
CA GLU A 43 -12.60 -19.81 -7.23
C GLU A 43 -12.43 -18.37 -7.74
N VAL A 44 -11.51 -18.17 -8.68
CA VAL A 44 -11.23 -16.84 -9.25
C VAL A 44 -11.56 -16.83 -10.74
N VAL A 45 -12.48 -15.94 -11.14
CA VAL A 45 -12.70 -15.59 -12.55
C VAL A 45 -11.86 -14.37 -12.85
N ALA A 46 -10.98 -14.45 -13.86
CA ALA A 46 -9.94 -13.46 -14.08
C ALA A 46 -10.12 -12.72 -15.41
N PHE A 47 -10.02 -11.39 -15.37
CA PHE A 47 -10.06 -10.54 -16.57
C PHE A 47 -9.01 -9.44 -16.51
N ASP A 48 -8.34 -9.22 -17.64
CA ASP A 48 -7.44 -8.10 -17.90
C ASP A 48 -7.48 -7.76 -19.38
N ARG A 49 -7.18 -6.52 -19.76
CA ARG A 49 -6.99 -6.10 -21.15
C ARG A 49 -5.82 -6.82 -21.81
N ALA A 50 -4.79 -7.16 -21.04
CA ALA A 50 -3.63 -7.94 -21.49
C ALA A 50 -3.96 -9.43 -21.42
N LYS A 51 -4.30 -10.02 -22.57
CA LYS A 51 -4.66 -11.45 -22.68
C LYS A 51 -3.60 -12.36 -22.08
N ASP A 52 -2.31 -12.06 -22.25
CA ASP A 52 -1.20 -12.85 -21.70
C ASP A 52 -1.24 -12.92 -20.15
N ALA A 53 -1.75 -11.90 -19.47
CA ALA A 53 -1.92 -11.91 -18.03
C ALA A 53 -3.04 -12.86 -17.61
N VAL A 54 -4.15 -12.89 -18.38
CA VAL A 54 -5.27 -13.81 -18.18
C VAL A 54 -4.82 -15.25 -18.42
N ASP A 55 -4.12 -15.52 -19.53
CA ASP A 55 -3.66 -16.85 -19.90
C ASP A 55 -2.68 -17.43 -18.85
N LYS A 56 -1.76 -16.60 -18.33
CA LYS A 56 -0.85 -16.99 -17.24
C LYS A 56 -1.60 -17.36 -15.97
N LEU A 57 -2.60 -16.57 -15.59
CA LEU A 57 -3.35 -16.83 -14.37
C LEU A 57 -4.29 -18.04 -14.53
N ALA A 58 -4.82 -18.26 -15.74
CA ALA A 58 -5.58 -19.45 -16.06
C ALA A 58 -4.74 -20.74 -15.98
N ALA A 59 -3.47 -20.67 -16.38
CA ALA A 59 -2.52 -21.77 -16.20
C ALA A 59 -2.24 -22.08 -14.70
N ASP A 60 -2.40 -21.08 -13.82
CA ASP A 60 -2.31 -21.25 -12.36
C ASP A 60 -3.63 -21.75 -11.73
N GLY A 61 -4.72 -21.88 -12.53
CA GLY A 61 -6.01 -22.45 -12.07
C GLY A 61 -7.18 -21.47 -12.05
N ALA A 62 -7.01 -20.21 -12.48
CA ALA A 62 -8.14 -19.28 -12.60
C ALA A 62 -9.03 -19.60 -13.80
N ILE A 63 -10.29 -19.19 -13.73
CA ILE A 63 -11.23 -19.24 -14.83
C ILE A 63 -11.01 -17.99 -15.69
N ALA A 64 -10.56 -18.15 -16.92
CA ALA A 64 -10.36 -17.03 -17.84
C ALA A 64 -11.67 -16.40 -18.27
N ALA A 65 -11.75 -15.07 -18.32
CA ALA A 65 -12.84 -14.33 -18.95
C ALA A 65 -12.31 -13.44 -20.08
N ASN A 66 -13.12 -13.29 -21.16
CA ASN A 66 -12.76 -12.51 -22.35
C ASN A 66 -13.34 -11.08 -22.32
N SER A 67 -14.31 -10.83 -21.46
CA SER A 67 -14.95 -9.52 -21.23
C SER A 67 -15.56 -9.47 -19.84
N LEU A 68 -16.01 -8.29 -19.40
CA LEU A 68 -16.76 -8.15 -18.15
C LEU A 68 -18.09 -8.91 -18.19
N ASP A 69 -18.76 -8.98 -19.34
CA ASP A 69 -19.99 -9.75 -19.49
C ASP A 69 -19.73 -11.26 -19.42
N ASP A 70 -18.71 -11.76 -20.13
CA ASP A 70 -18.28 -13.16 -20.01
C ASP A 70 -17.87 -13.52 -18.57
N MET A 71 -17.25 -12.58 -17.85
CA MET A 71 -16.93 -12.75 -16.42
C MET A 71 -18.20 -12.85 -15.58
N ARG A 72 -19.18 -11.96 -15.82
CA ARG A 72 -20.47 -11.97 -15.09
C ARG A 72 -21.20 -13.30 -15.24
N ASP A 73 -21.21 -13.85 -16.47
CA ASP A 73 -21.86 -15.13 -16.76
C ASP A 73 -21.18 -16.33 -16.06
N LYS A 74 -19.92 -16.17 -15.68
CA LYS A 74 -19.14 -17.20 -14.97
C LYS A 74 -19.16 -17.06 -13.46
N LEU A 75 -19.66 -15.94 -12.93
CA LEU A 75 -19.78 -15.69 -11.49
C LEU A 75 -21.11 -16.20 -10.93
N ASP A 76 -21.12 -16.54 -9.64
CA ASP A 76 -22.34 -16.87 -8.91
C ASP A 76 -23.14 -15.61 -8.57
N THR A 77 -24.43 -15.71 -8.31
CA THR A 77 -25.29 -14.60 -7.92
C THR A 77 -25.54 -14.64 -6.40
N PRO A 78 -25.34 -13.52 -5.67
CA PRO A 78 -24.85 -12.22 -6.12
C PRO A 78 -23.39 -12.26 -6.57
N THR A 79 -23.05 -11.45 -7.60
CA THR A 79 -21.69 -11.40 -8.13
C THR A 79 -20.78 -10.60 -7.21
N ILE A 80 -19.54 -11.07 -7.02
CA ILE A 80 -18.50 -10.39 -6.25
C ILE A 80 -17.37 -10.02 -7.20
N TRP A 81 -17.07 -8.73 -7.29
CA TRP A 81 -16.03 -8.17 -8.15
C TRP A 81 -14.93 -7.54 -7.33
N TRP A 82 -13.68 -7.85 -7.64
CA TRP A 82 -12.51 -7.17 -7.13
C TRP A 82 -11.81 -6.42 -8.25
N VAL A 83 -11.79 -5.10 -8.19
CA VAL A 83 -11.12 -4.22 -9.16
C VAL A 83 -9.76 -3.83 -8.61
N MET A 84 -8.69 -4.11 -9.37
CA MET A 84 -7.30 -3.84 -8.99
C MET A 84 -6.60 -3.06 -10.10
N LEU A 85 -7.02 -1.82 -10.31
CA LEU A 85 -6.59 -0.94 -11.40
C LEU A 85 -5.95 0.35 -10.85
N PRO A 86 -5.21 1.09 -11.71
CA PRO A 86 -4.73 2.42 -11.35
C PRO A 86 -5.89 3.35 -10.98
N ALA A 87 -5.67 4.18 -9.96
CA ALA A 87 -6.65 5.19 -9.53
C ALA A 87 -7.09 6.13 -10.66
N GLY A 88 -8.28 6.71 -10.52
CA GLY A 88 -8.85 7.64 -11.50
C GLY A 88 -9.62 6.94 -12.61
N GLY A 89 -9.43 7.38 -13.86
CA GLY A 89 -10.21 6.94 -15.01
C GLY A 89 -10.32 5.42 -15.17
N PRO A 90 -9.22 4.64 -15.17
CA PRO A 90 -9.30 3.20 -15.38
C PRO A 90 -10.18 2.48 -14.35
N THR A 91 -10.12 2.86 -13.08
CA THR A 91 -10.97 2.32 -12.02
C THR A 91 -12.40 2.79 -12.18
N GLU A 92 -12.62 4.08 -12.43
CA GLU A 92 -13.96 4.67 -12.62
C GLU A 92 -14.71 4.00 -13.76
N ASP A 93 -14.10 3.97 -14.96
CA ASP A 93 -14.71 3.40 -16.17
C ASP A 93 -15.07 1.92 -15.99
N THR A 94 -14.20 1.17 -15.30
CA THR A 94 -14.44 -0.26 -15.05
C THR A 94 -15.57 -0.47 -14.05
N ILE A 95 -15.61 0.29 -12.95
CA ILE A 95 -16.71 0.20 -11.98
C ILE A 95 -18.04 0.58 -12.61
N GLN A 96 -18.07 1.60 -13.46
CA GLN A 96 -19.28 1.99 -14.19
C GLN A 96 -19.75 0.89 -15.15
N ALA A 97 -18.83 0.29 -15.92
CA ALA A 97 -19.15 -0.81 -16.84
C ALA A 97 -19.67 -2.06 -16.10
N ILE A 98 -19.11 -2.39 -14.94
CA ILE A 98 -19.64 -3.46 -14.09
C ILE A 98 -21.05 -3.10 -13.59
N ALA A 99 -21.27 -1.86 -13.17
CA ALA A 99 -22.53 -1.37 -12.61
C ALA A 99 -23.67 -1.26 -13.64
N GLU A 100 -23.38 -1.17 -14.94
CA GLU A 100 -24.39 -1.19 -16.01
C GLU A 100 -25.16 -2.52 -16.06
N GLY A 101 -24.48 -3.64 -15.80
CA GLY A 101 -25.09 -4.96 -15.80
C GLY A 101 -25.28 -5.55 -14.39
N ALA A 102 -25.04 -4.78 -13.34
CA ALA A 102 -25.14 -5.27 -11.96
C ALA A 102 -26.61 -5.47 -11.54
N ARG A 103 -26.79 -6.41 -10.61
CA ARG A 103 -28.08 -6.78 -10.02
C ARG A 103 -28.11 -6.36 -8.55
N ASP A 104 -29.31 -6.28 -8.01
CA ASP A 104 -29.50 -6.06 -6.56
C ASP A 104 -28.73 -7.12 -5.75
N GLY A 105 -27.97 -6.68 -4.78
CA GLY A 105 -27.11 -7.53 -3.95
C GLY A 105 -25.70 -7.81 -4.51
N ASP A 106 -25.39 -7.44 -5.74
CA ASP A 106 -24.02 -7.57 -6.27
C ASP A 106 -23.03 -6.69 -5.48
N VAL A 107 -21.77 -7.12 -5.39
CA VAL A 107 -20.71 -6.44 -4.63
C VAL A 107 -19.57 -6.03 -5.54
N ILE A 108 -19.16 -4.78 -5.45
CA ILE A 108 -17.97 -4.26 -6.12
C ILE A 108 -16.96 -3.84 -5.07
N ILE A 109 -15.77 -4.45 -5.10
CA ILE A 109 -14.63 -4.16 -4.24
C ILE A 109 -13.61 -3.37 -5.05
N ASP A 110 -13.27 -2.16 -4.62
CA ASP A 110 -12.12 -1.42 -5.13
C ASP A 110 -10.91 -1.71 -4.22
N GLY A 111 -9.96 -2.50 -4.73
CA GLY A 111 -8.73 -2.86 -4.03
C GLY A 111 -7.50 -2.08 -4.51
N GLY A 112 -7.68 -1.08 -5.37
CA GLY A 112 -6.63 -0.20 -5.87
C GLY A 112 -6.16 0.81 -4.81
N ASN A 113 -5.38 1.79 -5.24
CA ASN A 113 -5.03 2.95 -4.40
C ASN A 113 -5.91 4.14 -4.76
N SER A 114 -7.21 4.01 -4.58
CA SER A 114 -8.17 5.05 -4.95
C SER A 114 -8.26 6.17 -3.92
N PHE A 115 -8.72 7.34 -4.39
CA PHE A 115 -8.97 8.47 -3.51
C PHE A 115 -10.29 8.28 -2.76
N TYR A 116 -10.25 8.32 -1.44
CA TYR A 116 -11.38 7.97 -0.57
C TYR A 116 -12.68 8.76 -0.85
N LYS A 117 -12.58 10.00 -1.36
CA LYS A 117 -13.78 10.79 -1.73
C LYS A 117 -14.47 10.25 -2.96
N ASP A 118 -13.73 9.58 -3.87
CA ASP A 118 -14.33 8.88 -5.00
C ASP A 118 -15.10 7.65 -4.54
N ASP A 119 -14.58 6.93 -3.52
CA ASP A 119 -15.27 5.77 -2.95
C ASP A 119 -16.62 6.16 -2.35
N ILE A 120 -16.65 7.27 -1.59
CA ILE A 120 -17.89 7.82 -1.00
C ILE A 120 -18.91 8.13 -2.11
N ARG A 121 -18.46 8.75 -3.20
CA ARG A 121 -19.30 9.11 -4.35
C ARG A 121 -19.82 7.85 -5.06
N ARG A 122 -18.95 6.88 -5.33
CA ARG A 122 -19.29 5.61 -5.99
C ARG A 122 -20.26 4.79 -5.16
N ALA A 123 -19.98 4.63 -3.87
CA ALA A 123 -20.86 3.92 -2.94
C ALA A 123 -22.27 4.50 -2.92
N LYS A 124 -22.41 5.82 -2.92
CA LYS A 124 -23.71 6.50 -2.96
C LYS A 124 -24.46 6.18 -4.26
N ALA A 125 -23.79 6.28 -5.41
CA ALA A 125 -24.41 6.02 -6.71
C ALA A 125 -24.80 4.54 -6.90
N LEU A 126 -23.97 3.61 -6.44
CA LEU A 126 -24.21 2.17 -6.53
C LEU A 126 -25.33 1.70 -5.62
N ARG A 127 -25.46 2.29 -4.43
CA ARG A 127 -26.56 1.99 -3.49
C ARG A 127 -27.93 2.27 -4.10
N GLU A 128 -28.09 3.27 -4.96
CA GLU A 128 -29.32 3.55 -5.68
C GLU A 128 -29.75 2.41 -6.63
N LYS A 129 -28.79 1.54 -7.00
CA LYS A 129 -29.00 0.35 -7.84
C LYS A 129 -29.06 -0.95 -7.02
N GLY A 130 -29.03 -0.88 -5.70
CA GLY A 130 -28.95 -2.05 -4.82
C GLY A 130 -27.59 -2.74 -4.82
N VAL A 131 -26.53 -2.10 -5.36
CA VAL A 131 -25.19 -2.66 -5.45
C VAL A 131 -24.36 -2.21 -4.26
N HIS A 132 -23.70 -3.15 -3.59
CA HIS A 132 -22.81 -2.88 -2.48
C HIS A 132 -21.42 -2.47 -2.95
N TYR A 133 -20.84 -1.47 -2.31
CA TYR A 133 -19.49 -0.99 -2.60
C TYR A 133 -18.59 -1.12 -1.38
N VAL A 134 -17.40 -1.68 -1.60
CA VAL A 134 -16.38 -1.88 -0.56
C VAL A 134 -15.04 -1.35 -1.09
N ASP A 135 -14.38 -0.50 -0.32
CA ASP A 135 -13.03 -0.03 -0.59
C ASP A 135 -12.02 -0.76 0.30
N VAL A 136 -10.93 -1.21 -0.29
CA VAL A 136 -9.90 -2.00 0.41
C VAL A 136 -8.53 -1.41 0.18
N GLY A 137 -8.07 -0.63 1.16
CA GLY A 137 -6.69 -0.20 1.22
C GLY A 137 -5.77 -1.36 1.55
N THR A 138 -4.91 -1.74 0.60
CA THR A 138 -4.05 -2.91 0.70
C THR A 138 -2.58 -2.51 0.89
N SER A 139 -1.94 -3.00 1.93
CA SER A 139 -0.50 -2.86 2.19
C SER A 139 0.19 -4.22 2.19
N GLY A 140 1.40 -4.30 1.63
CA GLY A 140 2.19 -5.55 1.50
C GLY A 140 2.90 -5.65 0.15
N GLY A 141 2.47 -4.89 -0.84
CA GLY A 141 3.09 -4.80 -2.16
C GLY A 141 3.26 -6.18 -2.82
N VAL A 142 4.35 -6.34 -3.55
CA VAL A 142 4.65 -7.59 -4.27
C VAL A 142 4.92 -8.79 -3.34
N TRP A 143 5.24 -8.53 -2.07
CA TRP A 143 5.51 -9.56 -1.07
C TRP A 143 4.24 -10.16 -0.45
N GLY A 144 3.08 -9.57 -0.74
CA GLY A 144 1.80 -10.02 -0.17
C GLY A 144 1.40 -11.43 -0.58
N LEU A 145 1.90 -11.95 -1.71
CA LEU A 145 1.65 -13.34 -2.10
C LEU A 145 2.11 -14.32 -1.00
N GLU A 146 3.28 -14.07 -0.44
CA GLU A 146 3.92 -14.94 0.56
C GLU A 146 3.54 -14.53 1.99
N ARG A 147 3.61 -13.23 2.28
CA ARG A 147 3.46 -12.68 3.63
C ARG A 147 2.01 -12.37 4.03
N GLY A 148 1.09 -12.30 3.06
CA GLY A 148 -0.25 -11.76 3.25
C GLY A 148 -0.30 -10.25 3.13
N TYR A 149 -1.52 -9.72 3.09
CA TYR A 149 -1.81 -8.29 2.92
C TYR A 149 -2.43 -7.73 4.20
N CYS A 150 -1.87 -6.63 4.71
CA CYS A 150 -2.57 -5.82 5.69
C CYS A 150 -3.65 -5.01 4.98
N MET A 151 -4.92 -5.13 5.44
CA MET A 151 -6.05 -4.52 4.75
C MET A 151 -6.88 -3.64 5.68
N MET A 152 -7.20 -2.44 5.19
CA MET A 152 -8.11 -1.49 5.79
C MET A 152 -9.35 -1.40 4.90
N ILE A 153 -10.52 -1.74 5.43
CA ILE A 153 -11.73 -2.02 4.66
C ILE A 153 -12.82 -1.01 5.02
N GLY A 154 -13.38 -0.36 4.02
CA GLY A 154 -14.54 0.52 4.14
C GLY A 154 -15.74 -0.09 3.42
N GLY A 155 -16.93 0.05 4.00
CA GLY A 155 -18.18 -0.47 3.43
C GLY A 155 -19.24 -0.72 4.48
N ASP A 156 -20.42 -1.18 4.06
CA ASP A 156 -21.48 -1.57 4.98
C ASP A 156 -21.05 -2.82 5.78
N ALA A 157 -21.30 -2.81 7.10
CA ALA A 157 -20.80 -3.82 8.03
C ALA A 157 -21.22 -5.26 7.67
N ASP A 158 -22.45 -5.45 7.22
CA ASP A 158 -22.98 -6.76 6.85
C ASP A 158 -22.28 -7.28 5.58
N THR A 159 -22.07 -6.41 4.59
CA THR A 159 -21.33 -6.73 3.37
C THR A 159 -19.87 -7.09 3.68
N VAL A 160 -19.20 -6.31 4.51
CA VAL A 160 -17.80 -6.59 4.92
C VAL A 160 -17.71 -7.92 5.67
N THR A 161 -18.69 -8.20 6.55
CA THR A 161 -18.74 -9.47 7.30
C THR A 161 -18.99 -10.68 6.37
N MET A 162 -19.84 -10.53 5.36
CA MET A 162 -20.05 -11.57 4.34
C MET A 162 -18.76 -11.89 3.60
N LEU A 163 -17.90 -10.88 3.35
CA LEU A 163 -16.63 -11.02 2.64
C LEU A 163 -15.45 -11.47 3.54
N ASP A 164 -15.64 -11.65 4.83
CA ASP A 164 -14.58 -12.08 5.76
C ASP A 164 -13.77 -13.30 5.28
N PRO A 165 -14.35 -14.34 4.64
CA PRO A 165 -13.57 -15.45 4.12
C PRO A 165 -12.51 -15.02 3.10
N ILE A 166 -12.83 -14.04 2.24
CA ILE A 166 -11.91 -13.46 1.25
C ILE A 166 -10.80 -12.70 1.96
N PHE A 167 -11.15 -11.82 2.91
CA PHE A 167 -10.15 -11.01 3.63
C PHE A 167 -9.25 -11.88 4.51
N GLU A 168 -9.78 -12.90 5.16
CA GLU A 168 -9.00 -13.82 5.98
C GLU A 168 -8.00 -14.62 5.12
N ALA A 169 -8.40 -15.05 3.92
CA ALA A 169 -7.53 -15.72 2.96
C ALA A 169 -6.37 -14.82 2.49
N LEU A 170 -6.62 -13.52 2.35
CA LEU A 170 -5.62 -12.56 1.92
C LEU A 170 -4.72 -12.06 3.06
N ALA A 171 -5.20 -12.03 4.29
CA ALA A 171 -4.48 -11.49 5.43
C ALA A 171 -3.26 -12.35 5.84
N PRO A 172 -2.27 -11.79 6.56
CA PRO A 172 -1.12 -12.52 7.05
C PRO A 172 -1.46 -13.54 8.15
N GLY A 173 -2.60 -13.40 8.83
CA GLY A 173 -2.93 -14.17 10.02
C GLY A 173 -2.19 -13.68 11.27
N TYR A 174 -2.29 -14.40 12.37
CA TYR A 174 -1.66 -14.01 13.64
C TYR A 174 -0.13 -13.89 13.57
N GLY A 175 0.52 -14.67 12.73
CA GLY A 175 1.98 -14.70 12.62
C GLY A 175 2.64 -14.97 13.98
N THR A 176 3.78 -14.28 14.20
CA THR A 176 4.58 -14.37 15.45
C THR A 176 4.46 -13.12 16.33
N ILE A 177 3.61 -12.16 15.96
CA ILE A 177 3.46 -10.91 16.69
C ILE A 177 2.52 -11.14 17.87
N PRO A 178 2.96 -10.91 19.11
CA PRO A 178 2.11 -11.11 20.28
C PRO A 178 1.00 -10.06 20.31
N ARG A 179 -0.13 -10.43 20.93
CA ARG A 179 -1.22 -9.48 21.17
C ARG A 179 -0.72 -8.25 21.93
N THR A 180 -1.15 -7.07 21.51
CA THR A 180 -0.81 -5.81 22.20
C THR A 180 -1.34 -5.82 23.63
N PRO A 181 -0.48 -5.62 24.66
CA PRO A 181 -0.93 -5.55 26.04
C PRO A 181 -1.97 -4.43 26.25
N GLY A 182 -3.05 -4.74 26.95
CA GLY A 182 -4.14 -3.79 27.21
C GLY A 182 -5.14 -3.56 26.06
N ARG A 183 -4.99 -4.25 24.94
CA ARG A 183 -6.01 -4.22 23.91
C ARG A 183 -7.23 -5.04 24.33
N GLU A 184 -8.38 -4.38 24.48
CA GLU A 184 -9.63 -4.99 25.00
C GLU A 184 -10.57 -5.50 23.87
N SER A 185 -10.34 -5.12 22.62
CA SER A 185 -11.21 -5.54 21.51
C SER A 185 -11.21 -7.06 21.32
N ASP A 186 -12.37 -7.64 21.19
CA ASP A 186 -12.58 -9.07 20.91
C ASP A 186 -12.62 -9.38 19.39
N ASP A 187 -12.58 -8.35 18.52
CA ASP A 187 -12.53 -8.55 17.08
C ASP A 187 -11.15 -9.08 16.68
N PRO A 188 -11.07 -10.34 16.23
CA PRO A 188 -9.80 -10.98 15.89
C PRO A 188 -9.21 -10.48 14.56
N ARG A 189 -9.99 -9.76 13.75
CA ARG A 189 -9.58 -9.31 12.41
C ARG A 189 -8.30 -8.48 12.45
N ALA A 190 -8.22 -7.54 13.39
CA ALA A 190 -7.06 -6.66 13.52
C ALA A 190 -5.76 -7.44 13.86
N GLU A 191 -5.86 -8.50 14.67
CA GLU A 191 -4.73 -9.37 15.01
C GLU A 191 -4.32 -10.29 13.86
N LYS A 192 -5.24 -10.57 12.93
CA LYS A 192 -4.98 -11.28 11.68
C LYS A 192 -4.44 -10.37 10.57
N GLY A 193 -4.43 -9.05 10.77
CA GLY A 193 -3.89 -8.08 9.84
C GLY A 193 -4.92 -7.44 8.90
N TYR A 194 -6.20 -7.44 9.22
CA TYR A 194 -7.21 -6.68 8.51
C TYR A 194 -8.27 -6.10 9.45
N ILE A 195 -8.96 -5.04 9.03
CA ILE A 195 -9.95 -4.36 9.86
C ILE A 195 -11.07 -3.76 8.99
N HIS A 196 -12.31 -3.83 9.48
CA HIS A 196 -13.39 -2.96 9.03
C HIS A 196 -13.20 -1.58 9.66
N ALA A 197 -12.72 -0.62 8.87
CA ALA A 197 -12.34 0.71 9.36
C ALA A 197 -13.55 1.66 9.49
N GLY A 198 -14.65 1.37 8.79
CA GLY A 198 -15.85 2.20 8.80
C GLY A 198 -16.65 2.13 7.50
N PRO A 199 -17.50 3.13 7.22
CA PRO A 199 -18.29 3.17 5.99
C PRO A 199 -17.39 3.30 4.75
N ALA A 200 -17.99 3.22 3.55
CA ALA A 200 -17.27 3.35 2.29
C ALA A 200 -16.40 4.63 2.25
N GLY A 201 -15.16 4.48 1.81
CA GLY A 201 -14.09 5.48 1.84
C GLY A 201 -13.18 5.38 3.08
N ALA A 202 -13.62 4.75 4.18
CA ALA A 202 -12.81 4.65 5.39
C ALA A 202 -11.56 3.78 5.20
N GLY A 203 -11.64 2.72 4.39
CA GLY A 203 -10.51 1.84 4.09
C GLY A 203 -9.39 2.59 3.37
N HIS A 204 -9.70 3.21 2.25
CA HIS A 204 -8.74 4.00 1.48
C HIS A 204 -8.26 5.25 2.23
N PHE A 205 -9.10 5.87 3.06
CA PHE A 205 -8.66 6.96 3.93
C PHE A 205 -7.56 6.51 4.89
N VAL A 206 -7.77 5.41 5.61
CA VAL A 206 -6.76 4.87 6.54
C VAL A 206 -5.50 4.44 5.79
N LYS A 207 -5.66 3.82 4.61
CA LYS A 207 -4.52 3.46 3.75
C LYS A 207 -3.74 4.66 3.26
N MET A 208 -4.41 5.73 2.87
CA MET A 208 -3.80 6.99 2.44
C MET A 208 -2.92 7.59 3.55
N VAL A 209 -3.44 7.65 4.77
CA VAL A 209 -2.67 8.12 5.94
C VAL A 209 -1.48 7.21 6.24
N HIS A 210 -1.66 5.87 6.14
CA HIS A 210 -0.57 4.91 6.25
C HIS A 210 0.56 5.25 5.25
N ASN A 211 0.23 5.54 4.00
CA ASN A 211 1.23 5.91 2.99
C ASN A 211 1.90 7.25 3.29
N GLY A 212 1.18 8.22 3.83
CA GLY A 212 1.79 9.46 4.33
C GLY A 212 2.85 9.18 5.41
N ILE A 213 2.54 8.33 6.38
CA ILE A 213 3.49 7.90 7.43
C ILE A 213 4.68 7.17 6.79
N GLU A 214 4.45 6.30 5.82
CA GLU A 214 5.51 5.59 5.09
C GLU A 214 6.49 6.57 4.43
N TYR A 215 5.99 7.65 3.80
CA TYR A 215 6.83 8.69 3.20
C TYR A 215 7.73 9.36 4.25
N GLY A 216 7.17 9.69 5.42
CA GLY A 216 7.93 10.28 6.53
C GLY A 216 9.04 9.35 7.04
N LEU A 217 8.74 8.07 7.24
CA LEU A 217 9.71 7.06 7.67
C LEU A 217 10.83 6.87 6.64
N MET A 218 10.47 6.76 5.36
CA MET A 218 11.45 6.63 4.27
C MET A 218 12.39 7.83 4.21
N GLN A 219 11.85 9.04 4.35
CA GLN A 219 12.63 10.27 4.32
C GLN A 219 13.59 10.34 5.53
N ALA A 220 13.14 9.97 6.71
CA ALA A 220 13.98 9.94 7.91
C ALA A 220 15.16 8.97 7.76
N TYR A 221 14.93 7.77 7.19
CA TYR A 221 16.03 6.85 6.88
C TYR A 221 16.99 7.44 5.85
N ALA A 222 16.46 8.00 4.75
CA ALA A 222 17.29 8.57 3.70
C ALA A 222 18.23 9.65 4.23
N GLU A 223 17.72 10.61 5.00
CA GLU A 223 18.52 11.68 5.63
C GLU A 223 19.53 11.11 6.62
N GLY A 224 19.14 10.14 7.44
CA GLY A 224 20.04 9.48 8.38
C GLY A 224 21.21 8.78 7.68
N PHE A 225 20.95 8.03 6.62
CA PHE A 225 21.99 7.36 5.83
C PHE A 225 22.86 8.35 5.06
N ASP A 226 22.32 9.48 4.58
CA ASP A 226 23.11 10.56 3.99
C ASP A 226 24.09 11.19 5.00
N ILE A 227 23.65 11.44 6.25
CA ILE A 227 24.51 11.94 7.32
C ILE A 227 25.64 10.95 7.60
N LEU A 228 25.35 9.64 7.73
CA LEU A 228 26.37 8.61 7.93
C LEU A 228 27.39 8.58 6.78
N LYS A 229 26.91 8.59 5.55
CA LYS A 229 27.76 8.59 4.34
C LYS A 229 28.61 9.85 4.27
N GLY A 230 28.04 11.01 4.61
CA GLY A 230 28.74 12.30 4.61
C GLY A 230 29.92 12.37 5.59
N LYS A 231 29.99 11.45 6.57
CA LYS A 231 31.06 11.45 7.60
C LYS A 231 32.45 11.11 7.05
N SER A 232 32.54 10.52 5.87
CA SER A 232 33.83 10.29 5.17
C SER A 232 34.27 11.47 4.30
N SER A 233 33.54 12.59 4.27
CA SER A 233 33.82 13.74 3.41
C SER A 233 35.17 14.38 3.68
N GLU A 234 35.95 14.66 2.63
CA GLU A 234 37.22 15.38 2.70
C GLU A 234 37.07 16.84 3.19
N LYS A 235 35.86 17.36 3.22
CA LYS A 235 35.53 18.70 3.81
C LYS A 235 35.63 18.73 5.33
N LEU A 236 35.65 17.57 5.99
CA LEU A 236 35.82 17.45 7.44
C LEU A 236 37.29 17.33 7.82
N PRO A 237 37.68 17.73 9.08
CA PRO A 237 38.99 17.41 9.63
C PRO A 237 39.28 15.91 9.55
N GLU A 238 40.53 15.53 9.31
CA GLU A 238 40.92 14.13 9.09
C GLU A 238 40.58 13.23 10.30
N ASP A 239 40.78 13.71 11.47
CA ASP A 239 40.52 13.04 12.76
C ASP A 239 39.01 12.92 13.10
N GLU A 240 38.14 13.63 12.37
CA GLU A 240 36.70 13.54 12.49
C GLU A 240 36.03 12.69 11.37
N ARG A 241 36.80 12.15 10.45
CA ARG A 241 36.26 11.34 9.33
C ARG A 241 36.11 9.89 9.76
N PHE A 242 34.98 9.29 9.41
CA PHE A 242 34.72 7.87 9.62
C PHE A 242 34.31 7.23 8.27
N ASP A 243 35.01 6.19 7.89
CA ASP A 243 34.61 5.33 6.78
C ASP A 243 33.66 4.25 7.32
N LEU A 244 32.37 4.56 7.30
CA LEU A 244 31.33 3.75 7.94
C LEU A 244 30.80 2.69 6.97
N ASN A 245 30.77 1.44 7.40
CA ASN A 245 30.09 0.37 6.67
C ASN A 245 28.56 0.49 6.84
N LEU A 246 27.90 1.16 5.89
CA LEU A 246 26.45 1.41 5.92
C LEU A 246 25.65 0.11 5.85
N THR A 247 26.15 -0.92 5.18
CA THR A 247 25.49 -2.23 5.08
C THR A 247 25.40 -2.89 6.45
N ASP A 248 26.51 -2.93 7.19
CA ASP A 248 26.55 -3.52 8.53
C ASP A 248 25.77 -2.68 9.55
N ILE A 249 25.75 -1.36 9.40
CA ILE A 249 24.94 -0.47 10.24
C ILE A 249 23.46 -0.76 10.04
N ALA A 250 22.99 -0.87 8.78
CA ALA A 250 21.62 -1.22 8.48
C ALA A 250 21.26 -2.61 9.05
N GLU A 251 22.17 -3.59 8.93
CA GLU A 251 21.99 -4.95 9.46
C GLU A 251 21.88 -4.95 10.99
N VAL A 252 22.70 -4.21 11.68
CA VAL A 252 22.65 -4.12 13.15
C VAL A 252 21.37 -3.44 13.63
N TRP A 253 20.96 -2.36 12.96
CA TRP A 253 19.75 -1.62 13.35
C TRP A 253 18.47 -2.41 13.16
N ARG A 254 18.37 -3.23 12.11
CA ARG A 254 17.18 -4.06 11.87
C ARG A 254 17.04 -5.20 12.90
N ARG A 255 18.09 -5.54 13.67
CA ARG A 255 18.11 -6.66 14.62
C ARG A 255 17.73 -6.29 16.05
N GLY A 256 17.06 -5.20 16.29
CA GLY A 256 16.54 -4.89 17.61
C GLY A 256 16.72 -3.45 18.06
N SER A 257 17.08 -2.54 17.16
CA SER A 257 17.03 -1.12 17.49
C SER A 257 15.57 -0.62 17.51
N VAL A 258 15.35 0.49 18.21
CA VAL A 258 14.02 1.11 18.31
C VAL A 258 13.47 1.59 16.96
N ILE A 259 14.35 1.78 15.97
CA ILE A 259 13.99 2.16 14.61
C ILE A 259 13.83 0.96 13.65
N SER A 260 13.83 -0.26 14.14
CA SER A 260 13.62 -1.44 13.30
C SER A 260 12.25 -1.39 12.62
N SER A 261 12.22 -1.69 11.34
CA SER A 261 10.99 -1.74 10.54
C SER A 261 11.20 -2.54 9.27
N TRP A 262 10.13 -2.93 8.59
CA TRP A 262 10.26 -3.56 7.28
C TRP A 262 10.92 -2.63 6.25
N LEU A 263 10.71 -1.32 6.32
CA LEU A 263 11.42 -0.36 5.45
C LEU A 263 12.93 -0.41 5.67
N LEU A 264 13.38 -0.56 6.92
CA LEU A 264 14.81 -0.75 7.22
C LEU A 264 15.33 -2.10 6.71
N ASP A 265 14.53 -3.18 6.77
CA ASP A 265 14.88 -4.47 6.17
C ASP A 265 15.12 -4.33 4.66
N LEU A 266 14.24 -3.60 3.96
CA LEU A 266 14.39 -3.33 2.52
C LEU A 266 15.63 -2.47 2.22
N THR A 267 15.93 -1.50 3.08
CA THR A 267 17.16 -0.69 3.00
C THR A 267 18.41 -1.58 3.14
N ALA A 268 18.43 -2.46 4.13
CA ALA A 268 19.55 -3.38 4.34
C ALA A 268 19.74 -4.34 3.13
N ILE A 269 18.65 -4.86 2.56
CA ILE A 269 18.69 -5.69 1.35
C ILE A 269 19.28 -4.92 0.17
N ALA A 270 18.88 -3.67 -0.03
CA ALA A 270 19.40 -2.83 -1.11
C ALA A 270 20.90 -2.56 -0.95
N LEU A 271 21.33 -2.16 0.24
CA LEU A 271 22.74 -1.89 0.56
C LEU A 271 23.61 -3.15 0.49
N ALA A 272 23.08 -4.32 0.88
CA ALA A 272 23.81 -5.59 0.74
C ALA A 272 24.03 -5.98 -0.72
N LYS A 273 23.10 -5.63 -1.60
CA LYS A 273 23.21 -5.88 -3.05
C LYS A 273 24.17 -4.91 -3.74
N ASP A 274 24.10 -3.64 -3.38
CA ASP A 274 24.93 -2.56 -3.90
C ASP A 274 25.09 -1.47 -2.84
N GLY A 275 26.22 -1.46 -2.12
CA GLY A 275 26.49 -0.51 -1.05
C GLY A 275 26.57 0.96 -1.49
N LYS A 276 26.68 1.22 -2.78
CA LYS A 276 26.70 2.58 -3.35
C LYS A 276 25.37 3.00 -3.97
N LEU A 277 24.44 2.04 -4.19
CA LEU A 277 23.12 2.25 -4.83
C LEU A 277 23.23 2.92 -6.22
N GLU A 278 24.30 2.63 -6.99
CA GLU A 278 24.60 3.28 -8.28
C GLU A 278 23.53 3.02 -9.36
N GLN A 279 22.75 1.96 -9.21
CA GLN A 279 21.64 1.64 -10.12
C GLN A 279 20.42 2.58 -9.99
N PHE A 280 20.39 3.45 -8.96
CA PHE A 280 19.27 4.36 -8.68
C PHE A 280 19.68 5.81 -8.94
N SER A 281 18.86 6.53 -9.71
CA SER A 281 19.09 7.94 -10.05
C SER A 281 18.83 8.91 -8.90
N GLY A 282 18.12 8.49 -7.85
CA GLY A 282 17.66 9.36 -6.77
C GLY A 282 16.37 10.14 -7.09
N SER A 283 15.80 10.03 -8.29
CA SER A 283 14.49 10.60 -8.61
C SER A 283 13.37 9.76 -8.03
N VAL A 284 12.59 10.32 -7.10
CA VAL A 284 11.55 9.60 -6.37
C VAL A 284 10.16 10.05 -6.81
N ALA A 285 9.39 9.13 -7.41
CA ALA A 285 8.01 9.37 -7.78
C ALA A 285 7.07 9.32 -6.55
N ASP A 286 5.88 9.88 -6.70
CA ASP A 286 4.74 9.67 -5.78
C ASP A 286 3.53 9.17 -6.57
N SER A 287 2.57 8.60 -5.86
CA SER A 287 1.33 8.03 -6.42
C SER A 287 0.05 8.76 -5.95
N GLY A 288 0.23 9.93 -5.32
CA GLY A 288 -0.86 10.84 -4.92
C GLY A 288 -1.23 10.74 -3.43
N GLU A 289 -1.07 9.60 -2.77
CA GLU A 289 -1.53 9.40 -1.40
C GLU A 289 -0.84 10.33 -0.39
N GLY A 290 0.44 10.65 -0.60
CA GLY A 290 1.16 11.62 0.22
C GLY A 290 0.52 13.00 0.15
N GLN A 291 0.12 13.45 -1.04
CA GLN A 291 -0.59 14.71 -1.23
C GLN A 291 -1.98 14.66 -0.59
N TRP A 292 -2.76 13.63 -0.86
CA TRP A 292 -4.10 13.48 -0.28
C TRP A 292 -4.09 13.46 1.25
N THR A 293 -3.04 12.87 1.86
CA THR A 293 -2.86 12.89 3.31
C THR A 293 -2.66 14.32 3.83
N ILE A 294 -1.88 15.13 3.11
CA ILE A 294 -1.66 16.53 3.49
C ILE A 294 -2.92 17.37 3.27
N ASP A 295 -3.64 17.12 2.17
CA ASP A 295 -4.94 17.78 1.91
C ASP A 295 -5.94 17.48 3.04
N ALA A 296 -6.02 16.23 3.48
CA ALA A 296 -6.84 15.85 4.63
C ALA A 296 -6.40 16.54 5.92
N ALA A 297 -5.09 16.58 6.20
CA ALA A 297 -4.57 17.29 7.36
C ALA A 297 -4.92 18.79 7.34
N MET A 298 -4.91 19.43 6.18
CA MET A 298 -5.34 20.84 6.02
C MET A 298 -6.84 21.00 6.26
N GLU A 299 -7.67 20.10 5.71
CA GLU A 299 -9.12 20.12 5.92
C GLU A 299 -9.48 19.96 7.39
N GLU A 300 -8.78 19.08 8.10
CA GLU A 300 -8.96 18.75 9.52
C GLU A 300 -8.23 19.75 10.45
N LYS A 301 -7.39 20.63 9.91
CA LYS A 301 -6.52 21.57 10.66
C LYS A 301 -5.54 20.85 11.59
N VAL A 302 -5.06 19.70 11.15
CA VAL A 302 -4.05 18.89 11.87
C VAL A 302 -2.64 19.25 11.38
N PRO A 303 -1.68 19.59 12.27
CA PRO A 303 -0.30 19.81 11.86
C PRO A 303 0.35 18.52 11.33
N ALA A 304 0.90 18.56 10.11
CA ALA A 304 1.53 17.43 9.44
C ALA A 304 2.92 17.78 8.88
N ASN A 305 3.77 18.41 9.70
CA ASN A 305 5.05 18.99 9.27
C ASN A 305 5.99 17.94 8.66
N VAL A 306 6.13 16.78 9.28
CA VAL A 306 7.03 15.70 8.82
C VAL A 306 6.54 15.14 7.47
N LEU A 307 5.24 14.86 7.35
CA LEU A 307 4.65 14.32 6.13
C LEU A 307 4.74 15.31 4.97
N THR A 308 4.50 16.59 5.24
CA THR A 308 4.63 17.67 4.26
C THR A 308 6.08 17.79 3.75
N ALA A 309 7.05 17.79 4.66
CA ALA A 309 8.46 17.85 4.30
C ALA A 309 8.88 16.65 3.45
N SER A 310 8.43 15.44 3.78
CA SER A 310 8.75 14.23 3.03
C SER A 310 8.16 14.23 1.60
N LEU A 311 6.95 14.77 1.41
CA LEU A 311 6.37 14.95 0.08
C LEU A 311 7.17 15.97 -0.76
N PHE A 312 7.53 17.09 -0.17
CA PHE A 312 8.31 18.13 -0.87
C PHE A 312 9.73 17.65 -1.19
N ALA A 313 10.34 16.81 -0.35
CA ALA A 313 11.60 16.15 -0.68
C ALA A 313 11.49 15.30 -1.95
N ARG A 314 10.37 14.57 -2.14
CA ARG A 314 10.12 13.82 -3.38
C ARG A 314 9.97 14.75 -4.59
N TYR A 315 9.24 15.87 -4.47
CA TYR A 315 9.15 16.87 -5.53
C TYR A 315 10.52 17.43 -5.88
N ARG A 316 11.33 17.77 -4.86
CA ARG A 316 12.68 18.28 -5.04
C ARG A 316 13.60 17.28 -5.73
N SER A 317 13.47 15.99 -5.46
CA SER A 317 14.31 14.94 -6.07
C SER A 317 14.21 14.84 -7.59
N ARG A 318 13.22 15.47 -8.21
CA ARG A 318 12.94 15.41 -9.66
C ARG A 318 13.45 16.63 -10.41
N VAL A 319 14.01 17.63 -9.73
CA VAL A 319 14.49 18.88 -10.32
C VAL A 319 15.85 19.24 -9.74
N GLU A 320 16.79 19.68 -10.61
CA GLU A 320 18.12 20.11 -10.18
C GLU A 320 18.04 21.51 -9.57
N HIS A 321 17.55 22.50 -10.35
CA HIS A 321 17.37 23.88 -9.93
C HIS A 321 15.99 24.39 -10.34
N THR A 322 15.32 25.06 -9.40
CA THR A 322 14.03 25.67 -9.67
C THR A 322 14.19 27.16 -10.04
N PHE A 323 13.16 27.73 -10.65
CA PHE A 323 13.09 29.19 -10.84
C PHE A 323 13.24 29.96 -9.53
N GLY A 324 12.72 29.40 -8.42
CA GLY A 324 12.89 29.97 -7.07
C GLY A 324 14.36 30.01 -6.63
N ASP A 325 15.18 29.00 -6.94
CA ASP A 325 16.61 29.00 -6.66
C ASP A 325 17.31 30.12 -7.45
N GLN A 326 16.92 30.34 -8.74
CA GLN A 326 17.43 31.43 -9.56
C GLN A 326 17.06 32.81 -9.00
N VAL A 327 15.83 32.97 -8.50
CA VAL A 327 15.39 34.21 -7.84
C VAL A 327 16.18 34.46 -6.57
N LEU A 328 16.48 33.44 -5.77
CA LEU A 328 17.33 33.56 -4.59
C LEU A 328 18.74 34.02 -4.95
N SER A 329 19.36 33.43 -5.98
CA SER A 329 20.67 33.85 -6.49
C SER A 329 20.62 35.31 -6.96
N ALA A 330 19.60 35.67 -7.74
CA ALA A 330 19.45 37.03 -8.22
C ALA A 330 19.29 38.07 -7.09
N MET A 331 18.49 37.74 -6.07
CA MET A 331 18.34 38.60 -4.88
C MET A 331 19.68 38.74 -4.12
N ARG A 332 20.42 37.68 -3.91
CA ARG A 332 21.73 37.72 -3.26
C ARG A 332 22.73 38.58 -4.04
N PHE A 333 22.73 38.45 -5.36
CA PHE A 333 23.51 39.35 -6.22
C PHE A 333 23.08 40.80 -6.10
N GLY A 334 21.78 41.07 -6.14
CA GLY A 334 21.22 42.41 -6.12
C GLY A 334 21.49 43.23 -4.84
N PHE A 335 21.40 42.59 -3.68
CA PHE A 335 21.62 43.29 -2.40
C PHE A 335 23.05 43.20 -1.88
N GLY A 336 23.83 42.20 -2.25
CA GLY A 336 25.17 41.97 -1.68
C GLY A 336 26.30 41.79 -2.69
N GLY A 337 26.02 41.83 -4.00
CA GLY A 337 27.00 41.55 -5.06
C GLY A 337 27.57 40.12 -5.03
N HIS A 338 26.88 39.19 -4.35
CA HIS A 338 27.32 37.81 -4.26
C HIS A 338 27.20 37.08 -5.60
N VAL A 339 28.33 36.75 -6.19
CA VAL A 339 28.38 35.95 -7.43
C VAL A 339 28.17 34.48 -7.09
N GLU A 340 27.47 33.74 -7.97
CA GLU A 340 27.36 32.29 -7.83
C GLU A 340 28.73 31.64 -7.87
N ILE A 341 28.93 30.64 -7.00
CA ILE A 341 30.16 29.85 -7.02
C ILE A 341 30.04 28.90 -8.23
N PRO A 342 31.01 28.90 -9.14
CA PRO A 342 31.02 27.93 -10.24
C PRO A 342 30.96 26.50 -9.68
N GLN A 343 30.11 25.66 -10.25
CA GLN A 343 30.02 24.24 -9.91
C GLN A 343 31.22 23.45 -10.37
#